data_94b7edff025590cd887d0967596ed333
#
_entry.id   94b7edff025590cd887d0967596ed333
#
_cell.length_a   1.000
_cell.length_b   1.000
_cell.length_c   1.000
_cell.angle_alpha   90.00
_cell.angle_beta   90.00
_cell.angle_gamma   90.00
#
_symmetry.space_group_name_H-M   'P 1'
#
loop_
_entity.id
_entity.type
_entity.pdbx_description
1 polymer ?
#
loop_
_entity_poly.entity_id
_entity_poly.type
_entity_poly.pdbx_seq_one_letter_code
_entity_poly.pdbx_strand_id
1 'polypeptide(L)'
;MKHFKLYIVAFFCILFSAEIYAEDVTYLTTEQFKTRVFDYTKNKQWKYEGETPCIIDFYTTWCGPCKRLSPILEELSEEYCGEIVIYKVDTERERELAAAFGITSIPTLLFCPVEGRPQIAKGLLPKEVLKQAIEEVLLKK
;
A
#
# COMPACT_ATOMS: atom_id res chain seq x y z
N MET A 1 14.39 -13.32 -66.97
CA MET A 1 13.38 -12.63 -66.11
C MET A 1 13.41 -13.26 -64.73
N LYS A 2 14.05 -12.62 -63.80
CA LYS A 2 14.18 -13.12 -62.44
C LYS A 2 13.21 -12.37 -61.57
N HIS A 3 12.26 -13.10 -61.00
CA HIS A 3 11.25 -12.54 -60.06
C HIS A 3 11.93 -12.27 -58.73
N PHE A 4 12.14 -10.99 -58.43
CA PHE A 4 12.59 -10.53 -57.12
C PHE A 4 11.42 -10.48 -56.15
N LYS A 5 11.24 -11.53 -55.34
CA LYS A 5 10.22 -11.55 -54.28
C LYS A 5 10.71 -10.67 -53.13
N LEU A 6 10.12 -9.48 -53.08
CA LEU A 6 10.30 -8.57 -51.94
C LEU A 6 9.54 -9.13 -50.74
N TYR A 7 10.25 -9.75 -49.79
CA TYR A 7 9.65 -10.09 -48.51
C TYR A 7 9.61 -8.84 -47.65
N ILE A 8 8.42 -8.24 -47.58
CA ILE A 8 8.13 -7.22 -46.57
C ILE A 8 7.98 -7.96 -45.23
N VAL A 9 9.05 -7.98 -44.47
CA VAL A 9 8.98 -8.39 -43.07
C VAL A 9 8.32 -7.25 -42.30
N ALA A 10 6.97 -7.36 -42.13
CA ALA A 10 6.26 -6.50 -41.22
C ALA A 10 6.75 -6.79 -39.79
N PHE A 11 7.69 -5.97 -39.33
CA PHE A 11 8.12 -5.96 -37.94
C PHE A 11 6.95 -5.36 -37.12
N PHE A 12 6.07 -6.25 -36.69
CA PHE A 12 4.97 -5.90 -35.79
C PHE A 12 5.58 -5.62 -34.41
N CYS A 13 5.97 -4.36 -34.22
CA CYS A 13 6.37 -3.86 -32.91
C CYS A 13 5.13 -3.88 -32.01
N ILE A 14 4.92 -4.98 -31.31
CA ILE A 14 3.96 -5.04 -30.21
C ILE A 14 4.49 -4.10 -29.13
N LEU A 15 4.03 -2.86 -29.15
CA LEU A 15 4.16 -1.95 -28.02
C LEU A 15 3.35 -2.57 -26.90
N PHE A 16 4.00 -3.34 -26.07
CA PHE A 16 3.47 -3.76 -24.78
C PHE A 16 3.40 -2.49 -23.93
N SER A 17 2.31 -1.77 -24.06
CA SER A 17 1.98 -0.71 -23.13
C SER A 17 1.79 -1.39 -21.77
N ALA A 18 2.83 -1.35 -20.93
CA ALA A 18 2.65 -1.61 -19.53
C ALA A 18 1.69 -0.52 -19.03
N GLU A 19 0.41 -0.85 -18.94
CA GLU A 19 -0.53 -0.03 -18.20
C GLU A 19 -0.02 -0.01 -16.76
N ILE A 20 0.58 1.11 -16.38
CA ILE A 20 0.92 1.39 -15.00
C ILE A 20 -0.41 1.65 -14.32
N TYR A 21 -1.03 0.59 -13.79
CA TYR A 21 -2.13 0.75 -12.89
C TYR A 21 -1.58 1.47 -11.65
N ALA A 22 -2.01 2.71 -11.44
CA ALA A 22 -1.91 3.31 -10.12
C ALA A 22 -2.62 2.33 -9.17
N GLU A 23 -1.89 1.75 -8.24
CA GLU A 23 -2.49 0.87 -7.25
C GLU A 23 -3.34 1.76 -6.34
N ASP A 24 -4.64 1.79 -6.62
CA ASP A 24 -5.63 2.44 -5.77
C ASP A 24 -5.55 1.87 -4.35
N VAL A 25 -5.90 2.70 -3.38
CA VAL A 25 -5.99 2.29 -1.98
C VAL A 25 -6.83 1.01 -1.86
N THR A 26 -6.22 -0.06 -1.37
CA THR A 26 -6.83 -1.41 -1.31
C THR A 26 -7.31 -1.73 0.09
N TYR A 27 -8.54 -2.24 0.20
CA TYR A 27 -9.09 -2.71 1.47
C TYR A 27 -8.63 -4.14 1.77
N LEU A 28 -8.16 -4.38 3.01
CA LEU A 28 -7.71 -5.70 3.45
C LEU A 28 -8.66 -6.30 4.49
N THR A 29 -8.93 -7.59 4.31
CA THR A 29 -9.43 -8.44 5.38
C THR A 29 -8.29 -8.93 6.28
N THR A 30 -8.60 -9.48 7.44
CA THR A 30 -7.62 -10.11 8.35
C THR A 30 -6.79 -11.17 7.65
N GLU A 31 -7.39 -12.01 6.83
CA GLU A 31 -6.66 -13.06 6.08
C GLU A 31 -5.73 -12.48 5.01
N GLN A 32 -6.16 -11.43 4.31
CA GLN A 32 -5.30 -10.74 3.35
C GLN A 32 -4.15 -10.01 4.04
N PHE A 33 -4.39 -9.43 5.23
CA PHE A 33 -3.33 -8.83 6.03
C PHE A 33 -2.26 -9.87 6.42
N LYS A 34 -2.68 -11.04 6.90
CA LYS A 34 -1.75 -12.14 7.25
C LYS A 34 -0.88 -12.58 6.08
N THR A 35 -1.43 -12.60 4.88
CA THR A 35 -0.69 -13.06 3.68
C THR A 35 0.16 -11.99 3.02
N ARG A 36 -0.21 -10.70 3.13
CA ARG A 36 0.43 -9.60 2.40
C ARG A 36 1.30 -8.70 3.26
N VAL A 37 1.04 -8.68 4.58
CA VAL A 37 1.71 -7.75 5.49
C VAL A 37 2.46 -8.49 6.59
N PHE A 38 1.74 -9.21 7.46
CA PHE A 38 2.36 -9.92 8.58
C PHE A 38 1.43 -10.98 9.17
N ASP A 39 1.88 -12.23 9.16
CA ASP A 39 1.16 -13.32 9.82
C ASP A 39 1.55 -13.42 11.31
N TYR A 40 0.85 -12.65 12.13
CA TYR A 40 1.04 -12.61 13.59
C TYR A 40 0.59 -13.89 14.31
N THR A 41 -0.10 -14.78 13.61
CA THR A 41 -0.51 -16.09 14.17
C THR A 41 0.63 -17.12 14.11
N LYS A 42 1.51 -16.98 13.13
CA LYS A 42 2.67 -17.86 12.91
C LYS A 42 3.98 -17.29 13.44
N ASN A 43 4.13 -15.98 13.40
CA ASN A 43 5.40 -15.32 13.72
C ASN A 43 5.28 -14.51 15.01
N LYS A 44 6.17 -14.78 15.97
CA LYS A 44 6.27 -14.00 17.22
C LYS A 44 6.98 -12.66 17.04
N GLN A 45 7.82 -12.56 16.02
CA GLN A 45 8.56 -11.37 15.67
C GLN A 45 8.06 -10.83 14.35
N TRP A 46 8.09 -9.49 14.20
CA TRP A 46 7.72 -8.85 12.96
C TRP A 46 8.51 -9.41 11.78
N LYS A 47 7.79 -9.86 10.78
CA LYS A 47 8.32 -10.31 9.49
C LYS A 47 7.37 -9.81 8.41
N TYR A 48 7.84 -8.83 7.65
CA TYR A 48 7.04 -8.30 6.56
C TYR A 48 6.95 -9.31 5.41
N GLU A 49 5.76 -9.55 4.91
CA GLU A 49 5.49 -10.54 3.85
C GLU A 49 5.46 -9.90 2.44
N GLY A 50 5.43 -8.57 2.36
CA GLY A 50 5.38 -7.86 1.07
C GLY A 50 6.76 -7.56 0.49
N GLU A 51 6.80 -7.21 -0.78
CA GLU A 51 8.02 -6.78 -1.50
C GLU A 51 8.11 -5.25 -1.60
N THR A 52 6.97 -4.57 -1.57
CA THR A 52 6.86 -3.10 -1.62
C THR A 52 6.45 -2.59 -0.24
N PRO A 53 7.10 -1.54 0.31
CA PRO A 53 6.71 -1.00 1.61
C PRO A 53 5.29 -0.45 1.58
N CYS A 54 4.59 -0.50 2.70
CA CYS A 54 3.18 -0.10 2.73
C CYS A 54 2.80 0.74 3.95
N ILE A 55 1.66 1.42 3.82
CA ILE A 55 0.93 2.05 4.92
C ILE A 55 -0.36 1.27 5.12
N ILE A 56 -0.70 0.98 6.37
CA ILE A 56 -2.01 0.43 6.75
C ILE A 56 -2.78 1.51 7.47
N ASP A 57 -3.94 1.90 6.96
CA ASP A 57 -4.88 2.83 7.60
C ASP A 57 -5.97 2.04 8.33
N PHE A 58 -5.90 2.03 9.66
CA PHE A 58 -6.96 1.50 10.52
C PHE A 58 -8.03 2.56 10.73
N TYR A 59 -9.23 2.31 10.23
CA TYR A 59 -10.32 3.27 10.16
C TYR A 59 -11.68 2.66 10.54
N THR A 60 -12.71 3.50 10.62
CA THR A 60 -14.13 3.10 10.57
C THR A 60 -14.87 4.00 9.58
N THR A 61 -16.05 3.54 9.12
CA THR A 61 -16.87 4.26 8.14
C THR A 61 -17.50 5.54 8.69
N TRP A 62 -17.67 5.67 10.00
CA TRP A 62 -18.31 6.81 10.68
C TRP A 62 -17.32 7.81 11.27
N CYS A 63 -16.04 7.55 11.22
CA CYS A 63 -14.99 8.38 11.80
C CYS A 63 -14.74 9.63 10.96
N GLY A 64 -15.01 10.81 11.49
CA GLY A 64 -14.80 12.09 10.82
C GLY A 64 -13.35 12.36 10.40
N PRO A 65 -12.37 12.24 11.31
CA PRO A 65 -10.94 12.37 10.97
C PRO A 65 -10.47 11.36 9.90
N CYS A 66 -10.98 10.13 9.93
CA CYS A 66 -10.68 9.12 8.91
C CYS A 66 -11.14 9.56 7.51
N LYS A 67 -12.34 10.15 7.44
CA LYS A 67 -12.89 10.69 6.17
C LYS A 67 -12.06 11.85 5.62
N ARG A 68 -11.47 12.67 6.48
CA ARG A 68 -10.55 13.76 6.06
C ARG A 68 -9.18 13.24 5.66
N LEU A 69 -8.72 12.15 6.26
CA LEU A 69 -7.44 11.51 5.92
C LEU A 69 -7.51 10.78 4.57
N SER A 70 -8.65 10.18 4.23
CA SER A 70 -8.81 9.34 3.04
C SER A 70 -8.34 10.01 1.74
N PRO A 71 -8.78 11.23 1.37
CA PRO A 71 -8.31 11.89 0.15
C PRO A 71 -6.80 12.19 0.18
N ILE A 72 -6.22 12.44 1.35
CA ILE A 72 -4.78 12.65 1.49
C ILE A 72 -4.02 11.35 1.17
N LEU A 73 -4.52 10.21 1.65
CA LEU A 73 -3.91 8.90 1.34
C LEU A 73 -4.06 8.52 -0.13
N GLU A 74 -5.18 8.87 -0.77
CA GLU A 74 -5.38 8.68 -2.22
C GLU A 74 -4.36 9.50 -3.02
N GLU A 75 -4.18 10.79 -2.71
CA GLU A 75 -3.15 11.62 -3.34
C GLU A 75 -1.73 11.06 -3.13
N LEU A 76 -1.42 10.58 -1.93
CA LEU A 76 -0.11 9.97 -1.64
C LEU A 76 0.08 8.65 -2.39
N SER A 77 -0.96 7.85 -2.56
CA SER A 77 -0.92 6.63 -3.36
C SER A 77 -0.58 6.93 -4.82
N GLU A 78 -1.12 8.01 -5.39
CA GLU A 78 -0.79 8.48 -6.73
C GLU A 78 0.64 9.05 -6.81
N GLU A 79 1.03 9.91 -5.85
CA GLU A 79 2.37 10.52 -5.84
C GLU A 79 3.50 9.49 -5.70
N TYR A 80 3.29 8.44 -4.93
CA TYR A 80 4.27 7.37 -4.67
C TYR A 80 3.93 6.07 -5.39
N CYS A 81 3.19 6.14 -6.50
CA CYS A 81 2.81 5.00 -7.31
C CYS A 81 4.04 4.13 -7.68
N GLY A 82 3.95 2.83 -7.39
CA GLY A 82 5.05 1.88 -7.60
C GLY A 82 6.15 1.90 -6.53
N GLU A 83 6.20 2.91 -5.64
CA GLU A 83 7.18 2.98 -4.55
C GLU A 83 6.61 2.47 -3.22
N ILE A 84 5.33 2.72 -2.95
CA ILE A 84 4.61 2.24 -1.77
C ILE A 84 3.23 1.73 -2.15
N VAL A 85 2.62 0.96 -1.25
CA VAL A 85 1.22 0.53 -1.33
C VAL A 85 0.46 1.08 -0.12
N ILE A 86 -0.78 1.52 -0.29
CA ILE A 86 -1.63 1.94 0.81
C ILE A 86 -2.81 0.99 0.95
N TYR A 87 -2.93 0.41 2.13
CA TYR A 87 -4.01 -0.49 2.52
C TYR A 87 -4.93 0.15 3.55
N LYS A 88 -6.18 -0.24 3.56
CA LYS A 88 -7.18 0.15 4.58
C LYS A 88 -7.75 -1.06 5.28
N VAL A 89 -7.90 -0.96 6.59
CA VAL A 89 -8.50 -1.99 7.45
C VAL A 89 -9.64 -1.37 8.25
N ASP A 90 -10.86 -1.84 7.99
CA ASP A 90 -12.04 -1.46 8.78
C ASP A 90 -12.01 -2.18 10.13
N THR A 91 -11.78 -1.44 11.22
CA THR A 91 -11.62 -2.02 12.56
C THR A 91 -12.90 -2.61 13.14
N GLU A 92 -14.08 -2.26 12.60
CA GLU A 92 -15.33 -2.87 13.01
C GLU A 92 -15.57 -4.23 12.35
N ARG A 93 -15.08 -4.41 11.13
CA ARG A 93 -15.15 -5.68 10.41
C ARG A 93 -14.01 -6.60 10.82
N GLU A 94 -12.80 -6.07 10.95
CA GLU A 94 -11.57 -6.80 11.23
C GLU A 94 -11.15 -6.65 12.71
N ARG A 95 -12.08 -6.98 13.63
CA ARG A 95 -11.91 -6.79 15.08
C ARG A 95 -10.73 -7.57 15.67
N GLU A 96 -10.52 -8.79 15.19
CA GLU A 96 -9.40 -9.64 15.62
C GLU A 96 -8.06 -8.96 15.29
N LEU A 97 -7.92 -8.48 14.06
CA LEU A 97 -6.73 -7.79 13.59
C LEU A 97 -6.50 -6.49 14.38
N ALA A 98 -7.54 -5.68 14.54
CA ALA A 98 -7.45 -4.44 15.31
C ALA A 98 -7.03 -4.70 16.77
N ALA A 99 -7.55 -5.75 17.40
CA ALA A 99 -7.17 -6.15 18.75
C ALA A 99 -5.72 -6.67 18.80
N ALA A 100 -5.29 -7.47 17.85
CA ALA A 100 -3.93 -8.00 17.77
C ALA A 100 -2.87 -6.88 17.67
N PHE A 101 -3.21 -5.76 17.03
CA PHE A 101 -2.34 -4.58 16.91
C PHE A 101 -2.59 -3.52 18.00
N GLY A 102 -3.47 -3.78 18.95
CA GLY A 102 -3.79 -2.84 20.03
C GLY A 102 -4.34 -1.51 19.54
N ILE A 103 -5.14 -1.52 18.48
CA ILE A 103 -5.76 -0.32 17.90
C ILE A 103 -6.84 0.20 18.87
N THR A 104 -6.55 1.30 19.54
CA THR A 104 -7.43 1.92 20.54
C THR A 104 -8.04 3.24 20.08
N SER A 105 -7.53 3.81 19.02
CA SER A 105 -7.99 5.06 18.41
C SER A 105 -7.89 5.01 16.89
N ILE A 106 -8.73 5.77 16.22
CA ILE A 106 -8.78 5.86 14.76
C ILE A 106 -8.80 7.33 14.31
N PRO A 107 -8.17 7.64 13.17
CA PRO A 107 -7.32 6.75 12.38
C PRO A 107 -6.00 6.42 13.09
N THR A 108 -5.48 5.22 12.85
CA THR A 108 -4.12 4.84 13.21
C THR A 108 -3.42 4.32 11.96
N LEU A 109 -2.25 4.85 11.67
CA LEU A 109 -1.44 4.44 10.54
C LEU A 109 -0.28 3.56 10.98
N LEU A 110 -0.07 2.44 10.29
CA LEU A 110 1.08 1.56 10.46
C LEU A 110 1.95 1.67 9.21
N PHE A 111 3.17 2.18 9.37
CA PHE A 111 4.17 2.28 8.31
C PHE A 111 5.04 1.02 8.33
N CYS A 112 4.96 0.23 7.28
CA CYS A 112 5.63 -1.07 7.15
C CYS A 112 6.75 -0.97 6.13
N PRO A 113 8.02 -0.74 6.55
CA PRO A 113 9.16 -0.84 5.66
C PRO A 113 9.39 -2.31 5.26
N VAL A 114 10.02 -2.54 4.11
CA VAL A 114 10.40 -3.90 3.68
C VAL A 114 11.39 -4.52 4.68
N GLU A 115 12.30 -3.70 5.19
CA GLU A 115 13.28 -4.11 6.19
C GLU A 115 13.17 -3.25 7.45
N GLY A 116 13.18 -3.90 8.60
CA GLY A 116 13.11 -3.24 9.90
C GLY A 116 11.74 -3.35 10.54
N ARG A 117 11.52 -2.57 11.59
CA ARG A 117 10.27 -2.60 12.36
C ARG A 117 9.26 -1.59 11.84
N PRO A 118 7.96 -1.92 11.89
CA PRO A 118 6.93 -0.97 11.56
C PRO A 118 6.88 0.17 12.59
N GLN A 119 6.39 1.32 12.13
CA GLN A 119 6.14 2.48 12.98
C GLN A 119 4.66 2.84 12.97
N ILE A 120 4.16 3.33 14.10
CA ILE A 120 2.75 3.71 14.27
C ILE A 120 2.65 5.23 14.41
N ALA A 121 1.67 5.80 13.72
CA ALA A 121 1.24 7.18 13.91
C ALA A 121 -0.28 7.23 14.14
N LYS A 122 -0.73 8.08 15.07
CA LYS A 122 -2.15 8.17 15.47
C LYS A 122 -2.74 9.51 15.09
N GLY A 123 -3.98 9.46 14.63
CA GLY A 123 -4.79 10.65 14.32
C GLY A 123 -4.60 11.17 12.90
N LEU A 124 -5.29 12.25 12.62
CA LEU A 124 -5.22 12.96 11.34
C LEU A 124 -3.92 13.76 11.27
N LEU A 125 -3.01 13.33 10.40
CA LEU A 125 -1.74 14.02 10.17
C LEU A 125 -1.78 14.83 8.87
N PRO A 126 -1.09 16.00 8.83
CA PRO A 126 -0.92 16.76 7.61
C PRO A 126 -0.18 15.96 6.52
N LYS A 127 -0.50 16.21 5.26
CA LYS A 127 0.12 15.54 4.10
C LYS A 127 1.65 15.59 4.13
N GLU A 128 2.22 16.74 4.47
CA GLU A 128 3.69 16.91 4.52
C GLU A 128 4.35 16.04 5.59
N VAL A 129 3.69 15.85 6.74
CA VAL A 129 4.18 14.94 7.80
C VAL A 129 4.14 13.49 7.32
N LEU A 130 3.08 13.12 6.61
CA LEU A 130 2.96 11.78 6.01
C LEU A 130 4.02 11.55 4.93
N LYS A 131 4.29 12.53 4.08
CA LYS A 131 5.38 12.47 3.08
C LYS A 131 6.73 12.27 3.74
N GLN A 132 7.04 13.03 4.77
CA GLN A 132 8.27 12.86 5.53
C GLN A 132 8.38 11.45 6.11
N ALA A 133 7.32 10.92 6.71
CA ALA A 133 7.31 9.56 7.25
C ALA A 133 7.49 8.50 6.14
N ILE A 134 6.88 8.68 4.97
CA ILE A 134 7.09 7.80 3.82
C ILE A 134 8.56 7.78 3.42
N GLU A 135 9.17 8.94 3.26
CA GLU A 135 10.56 9.05 2.80
C GLU A 135 11.55 8.51 3.81
N GLU A 136 11.41 8.85 5.10
CA GLU A 136 12.33 8.44 6.15
C GLU A 136 12.15 6.99 6.59
N VAL A 137 10.90 6.52 6.74
CA VAL A 137 10.60 5.20 7.31
C VAL A 137 10.50 4.12 6.23
N LEU A 138 9.79 4.42 5.14
CA LEU A 138 9.48 3.43 4.11
C LEU A 138 10.56 3.37 3.03
N LEU A 139 11.01 4.53 2.54
CA LEU A 139 11.93 4.63 1.41
C LEU A 139 13.39 4.86 1.83
N LYS A 140 13.63 5.24 3.10
CA LYS A 140 14.97 5.49 3.66
C LYS A 140 15.80 6.49 2.85
N LYS A 141 15.11 7.55 2.41
CA LYS A 141 15.72 8.67 1.65
C LYS A 141 16.15 9.80 2.57
#